data_dbe87bb6dee1b0569315817670bc75e3
#
_entry.id   dbe87bb6dee1b0569315817670bc75e3
#
_cell.length_a   1.000
_cell.length_b   1.000
_cell.length_c   1.000
_cell.angle_alpha   90.00
_cell.angle_beta   90.00
_cell.angle_gamma   90.00
#
_symmetry.space_group_name_H-M   'P 1'
#
loop_
_entity.id
_entity.type
_entity.pdbx_description
1 polymer ?
#
loop_
_entity_poly.entity_id
_entity_poly.type
_entity_poly.pdbx_seq_one_letter_code
_entity_poly.pdbx_strand_id
1 'polypeptide(L)'
;MRVRATARVEAVAPERGERLIQFLRAYKSAVQEIVNELWCLKKTPSNATLHRAYYDRLRGRGFRAHHVSEIYKRAREVVRATKSNAGSRPLLKKLTARIHPLDYKIDLKAKALWLAVLNDGWIELKLKWYDYLDKYLNGSWRLGEVLVSYKHGRVFA
;
A
#
# COMPACT_ATOMS: atom_id res chain seq x y z
N MET A 1 3.87 -22.97 -15.30
CA MET A 1 3.54 -22.76 -13.87
C MET A 1 4.12 -21.42 -13.40
N ARG A 2 3.29 -20.58 -12.79
CA ARG A 2 3.77 -19.32 -12.22
C ARG A 2 4.29 -19.56 -10.81
N VAL A 3 5.53 -19.19 -10.57
CA VAL A 3 6.12 -19.23 -9.23
C VAL A 3 6.12 -17.81 -8.66
N ARG A 4 5.64 -17.66 -7.44
CA ARG A 4 5.64 -16.38 -6.72
C ARG A 4 6.56 -16.48 -5.53
N ALA A 5 7.31 -15.41 -5.29
CA ALA A 5 8.16 -15.28 -4.13
C ALA A 5 7.97 -13.90 -3.50
N THR A 6 8.05 -13.85 -2.18
CA THR A 6 7.97 -12.60 -1.43
C THR A 6 9.26 -12.42 -0.64
N ALA A 7 9.87 -11.26 -0.80
CA ALA A 7 11.03 -10.88 0.00
C ALA A 7 10.68 -9.68 0.87
N ARG A 8 11.11 -9.69 2.12
CA ARG A 8 10.93 -8.58 3.06
C ARG A 8 12.26 -7.88 3.29
N VAL A 9 12.27 -6.57 3.12
CA VAL A 9 13.47 -5.75 3.24
C VAL A 9 13.22 -4.61 4.21
N GLU A 10 14.15 -4.40 5.13
CA GLU A 10 14.16 -3.19 5.95
C GLU A 10 14.74 -2.04 5.13
N ALA A 11 14.17 -0.85 5.28
CA ALA A 11 14.58 0.33 4.52
C ALA A 11 14.79 1.53 5.45
N VAL A 12 15.56 2.50 4.97
CA VAL A 12 15.77 3.79 5.64
C VAL A 12 15.07 4.87 4.82
N ALA A 13 14.13 5.57 5.44
CA ALA A 13 13.41 6.68 4.82
C ALA A 13 14.11 8.01 5.10
N PRO A 14 14.02 9.00 4.17
CA PRO A 14 14.55 10.33 4.40
C PRO A 14 13.72 11.08 5.47
N GLU A 15 14.31 12.11 6.07
CA GLU A 15 13.62 12.99 7.03
C GLU A 15 12.98 12.21 8.19
N ARG A 16 13.64 11.16 8.68
CA ARG A 16 13.15 10.26 9.74
C ARG A 16 11.80 9.61 9.39
N GLY A 17 11.48 9.52 8.10
CA GLY A 17 10.25 8.91 7.62
C GLY A 17 9.01 9.79 7.72
N GLU A 18 9.14 11.07 7.96
CA GLU A 18 7.98 11.98 8.15
C GLU A 18 6.99 11.93 6.99
N ARG A 19 7.47 12.09 5.74
CA ARG A 19 6.62 12.05 4.56
C ARG A 19 6.01 10.67 4.33
N LEU A 20 6.76 9.61 4.59
CA LEU A 20 6.26 8.25 4.48
C LEU A 20 5.19 7.99 5.54
N ILE A 21 5.44 8.37 6.78
CA ILE A 21 4.47 8.18 7.87
C ILE A 21 3.19 8.97 7.58
N GLN A 22 3.31 10.20 7.11
CA GLN A 22 2.16 11.02 6.70
C GLN A 22 1.33 10.31 5.63
N PHE A 23 1.98 9.78 4.60
CA PHE A 23 1.32 9.02 3.55
C PHE A 23 0.63 7.77 4.09
N LEU A 24 1.34 6.97 4.90
CA LEU A 24 0.78 5.74 5.47
C LEU A 24 -0.39 6.01 6.40
N ARG A 25 -0.34 7.08 7.19
CA ARG A 25 -1.47 7.50 8.05
C ARG A 25 -2.67 7.93 7.22
N ALA A 26 -2.45 8.72 6.18
CA ALA A 26 -3.51 9.14 5.27
C ALA A 26 -4.14 7.94 4.55
N TYR A 27 -3.32 6.99 4.10
CA TYR A 27 -3.76 5.76 3.46
C TYR A 27 -4.62 4.92 4.42
N LYS A 28 -4.13 4.66 5.63
CA LYS A 28 -4.87 3.91 6.66
C LYS A 28 -6.21 4.58 6.99
N SER A 29 -6.20 5.90 7.16
CA SER A 29 -7.39 6.68 7.46
C SER A 29 -8.43 6.59 6.35
N ALA A 30 -7.99 6.67 5.10
CA ALA A 30 -8.87 6.53 3.94
C ALA A 30 -9.48 5.13 3.84
N VAL A 31 -8.69 4.08 4.05
CA VAL A 31 -9.19 2.70 4.08
C VAL A 31 -10.21 2.52 5.19
N GLN A 32 -9.91 2.99 6.40
CA GLN A 32 -10.82 2.88 7.55
C GLN A 32 -12.14 3.62 7.32
N GLU A 33 -12.09 4.80 6.73
CA GLU A 33 -13.29 5.59 6.40
C GLU A 33 -14.21 4.80 5.45
N ILE A 34 -13.63 4.20 4.40
CA ILE A 34 -14.39 3.40 3.46
C ILE A 34 -14.91 2.11 4.11
N VAL A 35 -14.11 1.45 4.94
CA VAL A 35 -14.56 0.28 5.72
C VAL A 35 -15.79 0.64 6.54
N ASN A 36 -15.79 1.77 7.23
CA ASN A 36 -16.92 2.21 8.04
C ASN A 36 -18.17 2.44 7.21
N GLU A 37 -18.03 3.06 6.04
CA GLU A 37 -19.16 3.29 5.12
C GLU A 37 -19.70 1.97 4.53
N LEU A 38 -18.83 1.07 4.11
CA LEU A 38 -19.22 -0.22 3.53
C LEU A 38 -19.83 -1.17 4.57
N TRP A 39 -19.40 -1.06 5.82
CA TRP A 39 -19.88 -1.93 6.90
C TRP A 39 -21.39 -1.79 7.11
N CYS A 40 -21.91 -0.60 6.93
CA CYS A 40 -23.33 -0.30 7.11
C CYS A 40 -24.22 -0.82 5.96
N LEU A 41 -23.63 -1.28 4.86
CA LEU A 41 -24.38 -1.75 3.71
C LEU A 41 -24.69 -3.25 3.82
N LYS A 42 -25.87 -3.67 3.37
CA LYS A 42 -26.26 -5.08 3.36
C LYS A 42 -25.40 -5.89 2.41
N LYS A 43 -25.04 -5.31 1.26
CA LYS A 43 -24.25 -5.94 0.22
C LYS A 43 -23.04 -5.08 -0.12
N THR A 44 -21.88 -5.70 -0.20
CA THR A 44 -20.64 -5.00 -0.57
C THR A 44 -20.68 -4.63 -2.06
N PRO A 45 -20.53 -3.33 -2.42
CA PRO A 45 -20.53 -2.90 -3.81
C PRO A 45 -19.36 -3.48 -4.60
N SER A 46 -19.52 -3.48 -5.94
CA SER A 46 -18.44 -3.87 -6.84
C SER A 46 -17.32 -2.83 -6.87
N ASN A 47 -16.15 -3.23 -7.35
CA ASN A 47 -15.02 -2.30 -7.51
C ASN A 47 -15.36 -1.13 -8.45
N ALA A 48 -16.15 -1.35 -9.50
CA ALA A 48 -16.58 -0.29 -10.41
C ALA A 48 -17.44 0.76 -9.69
N THR A 49 -18.35 0.31 -8.83
CA THR A 49 -19.18 1.21 -8.01
C THR A 49 -18.34 2.00 -7.02
N LEU A 50 -17.38 1.34 -6.37
CA LEU A 50 -16.46 1.99 -5.43
C LEU A 50 -15.58 3.03 -6.12
N HIS A 51 -15.12 2.73 -7.33
CA HIS A 51 -14.32 3.68 -8.10
C HIS A 51 -15.09 4.98 -8.35
N ARG A 52 -16.34 4.87 -8.79
CA ARG A 52 -17.20 6.04 -9.03
C ARG A 52 -17.49 6.82 -7.74
N ALA A 53 -17.65 6.11 -6.61
CA ALA A 53 -17.98 6.75 -5.35
C ALA A 53 -16.79 7.48 -4.70
N TYR A 54 -15.57 6.96 -4.86
CA TYR A 54 -14.43 7.42 -4.06
C TYR A 54 -13.30 8.07 -4.85
N TYR A 55 -13.27 7.93 -6.19
CA TYR A 55 -12.15 8.42 -6.99
C TYR A 55 -11.88 9.92 -6.78
N ASP A 56 -12.87 10.76 -7.00
CA ASP A 56 -12.69 12.21 -6.88
C ASP A 56 -12.37 12.64 -5.44
N ARG A 57 -13.02 12.02 -4.47
CA ARG A 57 -12.79 12.31 -3.05
C ARG A 57 -11.33 12.06 -2.66
N LEU A 58 -10.79 10.91 -3.04
CA LEU A 58 -9.42 10.53 -2.68
C LEU A 58 -8.37 11.26 -3.53
N ARG A 59 -8.66 11.49 -4.81
CA ARG A 59 -7.79 12.32 -5.65
C ARG A 59 -7.66 13.73 -5.07
N GLY A 60 -8.74 14.29 -4.56
CA GLY A 60 -8.76 15.59 -3.91
C GLY A 60 -7.91 15.66 -2.62
N ARG A 61 -7.63 14.51 -2.01
CA ARG A 61 -6.75 14.43 -0.84
C ARG A 61 -5.27 14.24 -1.20
N GLY A 62 -4.91 14.24 -2.48
CA GLY A 62 -3.54 14.11 -2.95
C GLY A 62 -3.09 12.69 -3.29
N PHE A 63 -3.97 11.70 -3.26
CA PHE A 63 -3.64 10.33 -3.67
C PHE A 63 -3.55 10.22 -5.19
N ARG A 64 -2.59 9.45 -5.68
CA ARG A 64 -2.50 9.10 -7.10
C ARG A 64 -3.62 8.13 -7.47
N ALA A 65 -3.94 8.05 -8.78
CA ALA A 65 -5.04 7.21 -9.27
C ALA A 65 -4.91 5.75 -8.84
N HIS A 66 -3.73 5.15 -8.92
CA HIS A 66 -3.52 3.77 -8.47
C HIS A 66 -3.58 3.61 -6.96
N HIS A 67 -3.16 4.62 -6.19
CA HIS A 67 -3.36 4.62 -4.74
C HIS A 67 -4.85 4.60 -4.38
N VAL A 68 -5.66 5.38 -5.09
CA VAL A 68 -7.13 5.37 -4.91
C VAL A 68 -7.68 3.96 -5.12
N SER A 69 -7.30 3.30 -6.21
CA SER A 69 -7.75 1.94 -6.51
C SER A 69 -7.35 0.95 -5.42
N GLU A 70 -6.12 0.99 -4.96
CA GLU A 70 -5.64 0.09 -3.90
C GLU A 70 -6.35 0.33 -2.58
N ILE A 71 -6.67 1.59 -2.27
CA ILE A 71 -7.39 1.95 -1.03
C ILE A 71 -8.78 1.33 -1.00
N TYR A 72 -9.62 1.58 -2.02
CA TYR A 72 -10.99 1.04 -1.97
C TYR A 72 -11.04 -0.48 -2.14
N LYS A 73 -10.13 -1.06 -2.91
CA LYS A 73 -10.01 -2.52 -3.02
C LYS A 73 -9.66 -3.15 -1.68
N ARG A 74 -8.72 -2.56 -0.95
CA ARG A 74 -8.33 -3.03 0.38
C ARG A 74 -9.51 -2.96 1.36
N ALA A 75 -10.22 -1.84 1.37
CA ALA A 75 -11.40 -1.67 2.22
C ALA A 75 -12.47 -2.73 1.92
N ARG A 76 -12.72 -2.98 0.64
CA ARG A 76 -13.66 -4.01 0.20
C ARG A 76 -13.25 -5.41 0.65
N GLU A 77 -11.98 -5.77 0.47
CA GLU A 77 -11.42 -7.06 0.92
C GLU A 77 -11.60 -7.25 2.42
N VAL A 78 -11.26 -6.24 3.21
CA VAL A 78 -11.35 -6.28 4.69
C VAL A 78 -12.81 -6.48 5.13
N VAL A 79 -13.75 -5.73 4.56
CA VAL A 79 -15.17 -5.83 4.91
C VAL A 79 -15.73 -7.21 4.53
N ARG A 80 -15.44 -7.69 3.33
CA ARG A 80 -15.92 -8.99 2.88
C ARG A 80 -15.37 -10.15 3.73
N ALA A 81 -14.08 -10.12 4.02
CA ALA A 81 -13.44 -11.16 4.84
C ALA A 81 -14.03 -11.18 6.25
N THR A 82 -14.22 -10.01 6.86
CA THR A 82 -14.76 -9.91 8.23
C THR A 82 -16.22 -10.33 8.30
N LYS A 83 -17.06 -9.92 7.35
CA LYS A 83 -18.47 -10.35 7.29
C LYS A 83 -18.60 -11.84 7.01
N SER A 84 -17.76 -12.40 6.16
CA SER A 84 -17.74 -13.84 5.88
C SER A 84 -17.41 -14.66 7.12
N ASN A 85 -16.58 -14.15 8.03
CA ASN A 85 -16.21 -14.81 9.28
C ASN A 85 -17.08 -14.38 10.46
N ALA A 86 -18.20 -13.71 10.22
CA ALA A 86 -19.12 -13.22 11.24
C ALA A 86 -18.45 -12.33 12.31
N GLY A 87 -17.42 -11.60 11.93
CA GLY A 87 -16.68 -10.71 12.82
C GLY A 87 -17.36 -9.35 13.03
N SER A 88 -16.82 -8.58 13.97
CA SER A 88 -17.22 -7.20 14.20
C SER A 88 -16.56 -6.25 13.21
N ARG A 89 -17.04 -5.01 13.12
CA ARG A 89 -16.44 -4.00 12.23
C ARG A 89 -14.93 -3.88 12.46
N PRO A 90 -14.12 -4.04 11.40
CA PRO A 90 -12.67 -4.00 11.54
C PRO A 90 -12.15 -2.61 11.91
N LEU A 91 -11.16 -2.57 12.80
CA LEU A 91 -10.40 -1.37 13.12
C LEU A 91 -8.95 -1.60 12.69
N LEU A 92 -8.48 -0.80 11.73
CA LEU A 92 -7.13 -0.92 11.19
C LEU A 92 -6.11 -0.33 12.16
N LYS A 93 -5.07 -1.09 12.49
CA LYS A 93 -4.04 -0.67 13.45
C LYS A 93 -2.67 -0.48 12.79
N LYS A 94 -2.39 -1.21 11.73
CA LYS A 94 -1.08 -1.21 11.07
C LYS A 94 -0.94 -0.06 10.07
N LEU A 95 0.23 0.56 10.06
CA LEU A 95 0.60 1.53 9.02
C LEU A 95 1.23 0.77 7.86
N THR A 96 0.38 0.32 6.94
CA THR A 96 0.77 -0.47 5.77
C THR A 96 0.02 0.01 4.55
N ALA A 97 0.73 0.14 3.43
CA ALA A 97 0.14 0.48 2.14
C ALA A 97 0.58 -0.53 1.08
N ARG A 98 -0.36 -0.93 0.23
CA ARG A 98 -0.09 -1.73 -0.96
C ARG A 98 0.15 -0.78 -2.12
N ILE A 99 1.29 -0.90 -2.80
CA ILE A 99 1.73 0.02 -3.85
C ILE A 99 1.70 -0.70 -5.20
N HIS A 100 0.98 -0.10 -6.15
CA HIS A 100 0.90 -0.58 -7.52
C HIS A 100 2.27 -0.46 -8.22
N PRO A 101 2.63 -1.38 -9.13
CA PRO A 101 3.92 -1.34 -9.84
C PRO A 101 4.24 -0.02 -10.56
N LEU A 102 3.24 0.75 -10.96
CA LEU A 102 3.45 2.06 -11.59
C LEU A 102 3.75 3.19 -10.60
N ASP A 103 3.58 2.95 -9.30
CA ASP A 103 3.80 3.95 -8.26
C ASP A 103 5.08 3.74 -7.45
N TYR A 104 5.93 2.84 -7.92
CA TYR A 104 7.27 2.69 -7.37
C TYR A 104 8.29 2.40 -8.49
N LYS A 105 9.56 2.63 -8.19
CA LYS A 105 10.69 2.28 -9.05
C LYS A 105 11.81 1.72 -8.19
N ILE A 106 12.42 0.62 -8.64
CA ILE A 106 13.58 0.04 -7.96
C ILE A 106 14.84 0.41 -8.73
N ASP A 107 15.81 1.00 -8.04
CA ASP A 107 17.16 1.21 -8.55
C ASP A 107 18.07 0.13 -7.98
N LEU A 108 18.40 -0.85 -8.81
CA LEU A 108 19.22 -1.99 -8.39
C LEU A 108 20.66 -1.61 -8.08
N LYS A 109 21.20 -0.59 -8.74
CA LYS A 109 22.57 -0.10 -8.50
C LYS A 109 22.66 0.64 -7.18
N ALA A 110 21.73 1.54 -6.92
CA ALA A 110 21.68 2.30 -5.68
C ALA A 110 21.07 1.50 -4.52
N LYS A 111 20.48 0.33 -4.80
CA LYS A 111 19.76 -0.49 -3.80
C LYS A 111 18.70 0.33 -3.08
N ALA A 112 17.91 1.04 -3.86
CA ALA A 112 16.89 1.96 -3.39
C ALA A 112 15.54 1.69 -4.04
N LEU A 113 14.48 1.98 -3.31
CA LEU A 113 13.11 1.95 -3.77
C LEU A 113 12.56 3.38 -3.78
N TRP A 114 12.19 3.87 -4.96
CA TRP A 114 11.49 5.14 -5.10
C TRP A 114 9.99 4.91 -5.03
N LEU A 115 9.33 5.63 -4.14
CA LEU A 115 7.93 5.44 -3.83
C LEU A 115 7.15 6.73 -4.05
N ALA A 116 6.05 6.65 -4.81
CA ALA A 116 5.12 7.77 -4.94
C ALA A 116 4.28 7.91 -3.67
N VAL A 117 4.18 9.12 -3.16
CA VAL A 117 3.42 9.47 -1.96
C VAL A 117 2.37 10.54 -2.29
N LEU A 118 1.84 11.25 -1.30
CA LEU A 118 0.83 12.29 -1.51
C LEU A 118 1.35 13.46 -2.36
N ASN A 119 0.42 14.13 -3.05
CA ASN A 119 0.65 15.38 -3.79
C ASN A 119 1.75 15.25 -4.83
N ASP A 120 1.74 14.14 -5.60
CA ASP A 120 2.72 13.83 -6.63
C ASP A 120 4.18 13.80 -6.13
N GLY A 121 4.38 13.66 -4.83
CA GLY A 121 5.69 13.52 -4.24
C GLY A 121 6.27 12.11 -4.44
N TRP A 122 7.59 12.04 -4.47
CA TRP A 122 8.34 10.78 -4.50
C TRP A 122 9.37 10.80 -3.38
N ILE A 123 9.55 9.67 -2.73
CA ILE A 123 10.57 9.50 -1.70
C ILE A 123 11.47 8.31 -2.05
N GLU A 124 12.74 8.42 -1.69
CA GLU A 124 13.72 7.34 -1.85
C GLU A 124 13.86 6.59 -0.53
N LEU A 125 13.58 5.28 -0.58
CA LEU A 125 13.83 4.38 0.53
C LEU A 125 15.11 3.61 0.25
N LYS A 126 16.13 3.77 1.08
CA LYS A 126 17.36 3.01 0.95
C LYS A 126 17.18 1.63 1.57
N LEU A 127 17.33 0.59 0.76
CA LEU A 127 17.10 -0.78 1.17
C LEU A 127 18.33 -1.33 1.90
N LYS A 128 18.10 -1.99 3.03
CA LYS A 128 19.14 -2.77 3.70
C LYS A 128 19.29 -4.10 2.97
N TRP A 129 20.16 -4.10 1.95
CA TRP A 129 20.32 -5.22 1.04
C TRP A 129 20.90 -6.45 1.70
N TYR A 130 20.47 -7.64 1.32
CA TYR A 130 21.02 -8.91 1.74
C TYR A 130 20.97 -9.92 0.59
N ASP A 131 21.80 -10.97 0.66
CA ASP A 131 22.06 -11.88 -0.47
C ASP A 131 20.82 -12.52 -1.08
N TYR A 132 19.82 -12.81 -0.29
CA TYR A 132 18.55 -13.39 -0.78
C TYR A 132 17.89 -12.51 -1.84
N LEU A 133 18.05 -11.20 -1.76
CA LEU A 133 17.47 -10.26 -2.72
C LEU A 133 18.12 -10.36 -4.09
N ASP A 134 19.40 -10.71 -4.17
CA ASP A 134 20.12 -10.83 -5.46
C ASP A 134 19.47 -11.86 -6.37
N LYS A 135 18.89 -12.91 -5.81
CA LYS A 135 18.18 -13.94 -6.55
C LYS A 135 16.94 -13.41 -7.27
N TYR A 136 16.23 -12.49 -6.67
CA TYR A 136 14.93 -12.00 -7.16
C TYR A 136 15.00 -10.59 -7.75
N LEU A 137 15.90 -9.75 -7.27
CA LEU A 137 16.04 -8.36 -7.72
C LEU A 137 17.25 -8.18 -8.65
N ASN A 138 17.41 -9.09 -9.62
CA ASN A 138 18.47 -9.05 -10.61
C ASN A 138 17.97 -8.83 -12.04
N GLY A 139 16.68 -8.50 -12.19
CA GLY A 139 16.03 -8.28 -13.48
C GLY A 139 15.43 -9.52 -14.12
N SER A 140 15.64 -10.72 -13.57
CA SER A 140 15.10 -11.98 -14.12
C SER A 140 13.67 -12.29 -13.64
N TRP A 141 13.20 -11.63 -12.58
CA TRP A 141 11.86 -11.80 -12.05
C TRP A 141 11.01 -10.57 -12.32
N ARG A 142 9.73 -10.82 -12.63
CA ARG A 142 8.75 -9.74 -12.75
C ARG A 142 8.35 -9.27 -11.37
N LEU A 143 8.44 -7.96 -11.14
CA LEU A 143 8.03 -7.35 -9.87
C LEU A 143 6.53 -7.05 -9.86
N GLY A 144 5.89 -7.43 -8.78
CA GLY A 144 4.47 -7.16 -8.54
C GLY A 144 4.25 -5.99 -7.59
N GLU A 145 3.16 -6.04 -6.84
CA GLU A 145 2.85 -5.04 -5.82
C GLU A 145 3.87 -5.06 -4.69
N VAL A 146 4.11 -3.90 -4.09
CA VAL A 146 4.98 -3.75 -2.93
C VAL A 146 4.12 -3.37 -1.73
N LEU A 147 4.33 -4.03 -0.60
CA LEU A 147 3.75 -3.65 0.68
C LEU A 147 4.78 -2.83 1.46
N VAL A 148 4.44 -1.58 1.75
CA VAL A 148 5.30 -0.71 2.56
C VAL A 148 4.66 -0.56 3.93
N SER A 149 5.43 -0.80 4.99
CA SER A 149 4.94 -0.71 6.36
C SER A 149 5.92 0.02 7.27
N TYR A 150 5.36 0.65 8.29
CA TYR A 150 6.11 1.30 9.37
C TYR A 150 5.68 0.69 10.70
N LYS A 151 6.65 0.18 11.46
CA LYS A 151 6.39 -0.46 12.75
C LYS A 151 7.59 -0.27 13.69
N HIS A 152 7.33 0.21 14.89
CA HIS A 152 8.35 0.39 15.93
C HIS A 152 9.58 1.20 15.45
N GLY A 153 9.35 2.29 14.72
CA GLY A 153 10.42 3.14 14.20
C GLY A 153 11.15 2.57 12.99
N ARG A 154 10.70 1.45 12.42
CA ARG A 154 11.33 0.77 11.30
C ARG A 154 10.42 0.72 10.08
N VAL A 155 11.02 0.89 8.89
CA VAL A 155 10.34 0.80 7.60
C VAL A 155 10.68 -0.53 6.95
N PHE A 156 9.66 -1.20 6.40
CA PHE A 156 9.80 -2.45 5.66
C PHE A 156 9.09 -2.34 4.30
N ALA A 157 9.66 -2.99 3.32
CA ALA A 157 9.10 -3.06 1.97
C ALA A 157 9.14 -4.49 1.39
#